data_69d90e8713d07904fb0a9bc1d5bd42af
#
_entry.id   69d90e8713d07904fb0a9bc1d5bd42af
#
_cell.length_a   1.000
_cell.length_b   1.000
_cell.length_c   1.000
_cell.angle_alpha   90.00
_cell.angle_beta   90.00
_cell.angle_gamma   90.00
#
_symmetry.space_group_name_H-M   'P 1'
#
loop_
_entity.id
_entity.type
_entity.pdbx_description
1 polymer ?
#
loop_
_entity_poly.entity_id
_entity_poly.type
_entity_poly.pdbx_seq_one_letter_code
_entity_poly.pdbx_strand_id
1 'polypeptide(L)'
;MKRSFCALFFFIFVVAWSQDKADTSKTKLKAYATVSLNSNGIASIPAFSLGEPAIMASVSLVKNRFSYDPTLAYGLNMQPWFIDNWLHYKIIRKPSWELRTGFNISSFFSDYQIDNEKTILEGQRYFALELAVTYRFSPNSTLAFMYWNDNGYEPGSISGHFFNLVGERTDIKIGTSVLMAVSAQLFYITYDGNNDGLFITPKISTSLTNVPFALFFQATQPIVTNVTPYPGFNWNIGISYTL
;
A
#
# COMPACT_ATOMS: atom_id res chain seq x y z
N MET A 1 -19.07 5.85 26.00
CA MET A 1 -19.03 6.59 24.72
C MET A 1 -18.99 5.65 23.51
N LYS A 2 -19.98 4.75 23.32
CA LYS A 2 -19.96 3.72 22.25
C LYS A 2 -21.11 3.81 21.23
N ARG A 3 -21.87 4.93 21.19
CA ARG A 3 -23.10 5.00 20.36
C ARG A 3 -23.09 5.97 19.18
N SER A 4 -22.01 6.76 18.98
CA SER A 4 -21.99 7.79 17.91
C SER A 4 -21.37 7.32 16.59
N PHE A 5 -20.70 6.17 16.54
CA PHE A 5 -19.98 5.70 15.34
C PHE A 5 -20.90 5.06 14.27
N CYS A 6 -22.01 4.47 14.66
CA CYS A 6 -22.96 3.85 13.70
C CYS A 6 -23.75 4.86 12.85
N ALA A 7 -23.98 6.07 13.35
CA ALA A 7 -24.79 7.07 12.64
C ALA A 7 -24.05 7.69 11.44
N LEU A 8 -22.72 7.81 11.51
CA LEU A 8 -21.92 8.39 10.42
C LEU A 8 -21.82 7.44 9.21
N PHE A 9 -21.77 6.14 9.47
CA PHE A 9 -21.73 5.12 8.40
C PHE A 9 -23.02 5.05 7.59
N PHE A 10 -24.17 5.27 8.24
CA PHE A 10 -25.47 5.27 7.59
C PHE A 10 -25.70 6.47 6.67
N PHE A 11 -25.11 7.63 7.00
CA PHE A 11 -25.24 8.85 6.19
C PHE A 11 -24.44 8.78 4.88
N ILE A 12 -23.30 8.10 4.88
CA ILE A 12 -22.47 7.91 3.66
C ILE A 12 -23.17 6.98 2.67
N PHE A 13 -23.93 5.98 3.14
CA PHE A 13 -24.66 5.05 2.29
C PHE A 13 -25.88 5.68 1.59
N VAL A 14 -26.54 6.65 2.24
CA VAL A 14 -27.72 7.31 1.67
C VAL A 14 -27.36 8.31 0.58
N VAL A 15 -26.21 8.97 0.66
CA VAL A 15 -25.74 9.92 -0.37
C VAL A 15 -25.24 9.19 -1.63
N ALA A 16 -24.76 7.96 -1.50
CA ALA A 16 -24.29 7.18 -2.64
C ALA A 16 -25.43 6.66 -3.54
N TRP A 17 -26.66 6.60 -3.06
CA TRP A 17 -27.79 6.10 -3.82
C TRP A 17 -28.53 7.16 -4.66
N SER A 18 -28.21 8.45 -4.49
CA SER A 18 -28.94 9.54 -5.15
C SER A 18 -28.33 10.00 -6.47
N GLN A 19 -27.21 9.43 -6.92
CA GLN A 19 -26.54 9.88 -8.14
C GLN A 19 -26.10 8.73 -9.04
N ASP A 20 -26.99 8.01 -9.69
CA ASP A 20 -26.68 7.45 -11.01
C ASP A 20 -27.92 6.82 -11.65
N LYS A 21 -28.39 7.39 -12.76
CA LYS A 21 -29.10 6.62 -13.76
C LYS A 21 -28.14 5.52 -14.23
N ALA A 22 -28.52 4.27 -13.99
CA ALA A 22 -27.72 3.11 -14.36
C ALA A 22 -27.37 3.16 -15.86
N ASP A 23 -26.12 3.50 -16.14
CA ASP A 23 -25.55 3.26 -17.47
C ASP A 23 -25.36 1.76 -17.60
N THR A 24 -26.25 1.12 -18.36
CA THR A 24 -26.30 -0.33 -18.60
C THR A 24 -25.20 -0.81 -19.55
N SER A 25 -24.18 -0.02 -19.83
CA SER A 25 -23.00 -0.50 -20.53
C SER A 25 -22.27 -1.52 -19.64
N LYS A 26 -22.24 -2.78 -20.04
CA LYS A 26 -21.52 -3.87 -19.35
C LYS A 26 -20.03 -3.53 -19.26
N THR A 27 -19.65 -2.78 -18.25
CA THR A 27 -18.23 -2.43 -18.04
C THR A 27 -17.47 -3.71 -17.75
N LYS A 28 -16.48 -4.00 -18.60
CA LYS A 28 -15.66 -5.20 -18.49
C LYS A 28 -14.81 -5.13 -17.22
N LEU A 29 -14.66 -6.24 -16.53
CA LEU A 29 -13.66 -6.41 -15.48
C LEU A 29 -12.26 -6.27 -16.12
N LYS A 30 -11.43 -5.43 -15.52
CA LYS A 30 -10.00 -5.32 -15.86
C LYS A 30 -9.20 -5.99 -14.75
N ALA A 31 -8.22 -6.79 -15.14
CA ALA A 31 -7.31 -7.45 -14.22
C ALA A 31 -5.87 -7.05 -14.56
N TYR A 32 -5.09 -6.75 -13.54
CA TYR A 32 -3.66 -6.48 -13.60
C TYR A 32 -2.99 -7.36 -12.56
N ALA A 33 -1.83 -7.90 -12.87
CA ALA A 33 -1.05 -8.67 -11.92
C ALA A 33 0.41 -8.26 -12.00
N THR A 34 1.08 -8.21 -10.85
CA THR A 34 2.51 -7.94 -10.76
C THR A 34 3.13 -8.90 -9.77
N VAL A 35 4.23 -9.53 -10.17
CA VAL A 35 5.08 -10.32 -9.28
C VAL A 35 6.43 -9.63 -9.19
N SER A 36 6.98 -9.50 -7.99
CA SER A 36 8.30 -8.92 -7.78
C SER A 36 9.18 -9.79 -6.88
N LEU A 37 10.46 -9.82 -7.21
CA LEU A 37 11.52 -10.32 -6.33
C LEU A 37 12.25 -9.12 -5.74
N ASN A 38 12.46 -9.15 -4.45
CA ASN A 38 13.01 -8.07 -3.65
C ASN A 38 14.26 -8.57 -2.92
N SER A 39 15.34 -7.82 -2.95
CA SER A 39 16.54 -8.13 -2.16
C SER A 39 16.31 -7.92 -0.66
N ASN A 40 15.32 -7.09 -0.35
CA ASN A 40 14.94 -6.77 1.02
C ASN A 40 13.45 -6.41 1.06
N GLY A 41 12.67 -7.12 1.84
CA GLY A 41 11.24 -6.88 2.03
C GLY A 41 11.01 -5.62 2.84
N ILE A 42 10.75 -4.48 2.18
CA ILE A 42 10.42 -3.19 2.81
C ILE A 42 8.90 -2.98 2.73
N ALA A 43 8.26 -2.84 3.88
CA ALA A 43 6.87 -2.42 3.96
C ALA A 43 6.75 -0.88 4.01
N SER A 44 5.58 -0.35 3.63
CA SER A 44 5.27 1.07 3.78
C SER A 44 5.29 1.50 5.24
N ILE A 45 4.90 0.62 6.15
CA ILE A 45 5.02 0.80 7.59
C ILE A 45 6.28 0.05 8.04
N PRO A 46 7.33 0.73 8.54
CA PRO A 46 8.64 0.10 8.82
C PRO A 46 8.58 -1.08 9.78
N ALA A 47 7.67 -1.03 10.79
CA ALA A 47 7.50 -2.10 11.76
C ALA A 47 7.08 -3.44 11.11
N PHE A 48 6.52 -3.40 9.91
CA PHE A 48 6.11 -4.59 9.16
C PHE A 48 7.09 -4.98 8.05
N SER A 49 8.27 -4.35 7.98
CA SER A 49 9.31 -4.75 7.02
C SER A 49 9.91 -6.10 7.41
N LEU A 50 10.08 -6.99 6.42
CA LEU A 50 10.66 -8.30 6.63
C LEU A 50 12.17 -8.21 6.90
N GLY A 51 12.87 -7.30 6.19
CA GLY A 51 14.32 -7.15 6.32
C GLY A 51 15.14 -8.23 5.62
N GLU A 52 14.50 -9.12 4.86
CA GLU A 52 15.09 -10.25 4.15
C GLU A 52 14.62 -10.31 2.69
N PRO A 53 15.28 -11.10 1.82
CA PRO A 53 14.83 -11.29 0.45
C PRO A 53 13.41 -11.87 0.39
N ALA A 54 12.56 -11.28 -0.47
CA ALA A 54 11.15 -11.61 -0.53
C ALA A 54 10.59 -11.66 -1.95
N ILE A 55 9.53 -12.45 -2.12
CA ILE A 55 8.67 -12.44 -3.30
C ILE A 55 7.33 -11.82 -2.92
N MET A 56 6.81 -10.97 -3.79
CA MET A 56 5.48 -10.35 -3.64
C MET A 56 4.67 -10.54 -4.91
N ALA A 57 3.40 -10.89 -4.75
CA ALA A 57 2.44 -11.00 -5.85
C ALA A 57 1.23 -10.11 -5.53
N SER A 58 0.97 -9.13 -6.40
CA SER A 58 -0.17 -8.22 -6.29
C SER A 58 -1.09 -8.39 -7.48
N VAL A 59 -2.39 -8.37 -7.23
CA VAL A 59 -3.42 -8.40 -8.27
C VAL A 59 -4.33 -7.18 -8.07
N SER A 60 -4.81 -6.59 -9.16
CA SER A 60 -5.81 -5.53 -9.12
C SER A 60 -6.97 -5.88 -10.04
N LEU A 61 -8.14 -6.10 -9.46
CA LEU A 61 -9.38 -6.39 -10.16
C LEU A 61 -10.27 -5.15 -10.12
N VAL A 62 -10.45 -4.49 -11.28
CA VAL A 62 -11.17 -3.20 -11.36
C VAL A 62 -12.45 -3.34 -12.16
N LYS A 63 -13.57 -2.94 -11.57
CA LYS A 63 -14.88 -2.85 -12.24
C LYS A 63 -15.58 -1.55 -11.86
N ASN A 64 -15.76 -0.65 -12.82
CA ASN A 64 -16.36 0.69 -12.62
C ASN A 64 -15.60 1.51 -11.57
N ARG A 65 -16.22 1.71 -10.41
CA ARG A 65 -15.70 2.47 -9.27
C ARG A 65 -15.08 1.57 -8.20
N PHE A 66 -15.26 0.26 -8.29
CA PHE A 66 -14.74 -0.71 -7.35
C PHE A 66 -13.42 -1.29 -7.83
N SER A 67 -12.49 -1.50 -6.91
CA SER A 67 -11.36 -2.38 -7.10
C SER A 67 -11.16 -3.29 -5.89
N TYR A 68 -10.63 -4.49 -6.16
CA TYR A 68 -10.13 -5.43 -5.17
C TYR A 68 -8.66 -5.67 -5.48
N ASP A 69 -7.82 -5.34 -4.52
CA ASP A 69 -6.37 -5.25 -4.69
C ASP A 69 -5.65 -6.12 -3.65
N PRO A 70 -5.68 -7.48 -3.79
CA PRO A 70 -4.95 -8.38 -2.92
C PRO A 70 -3.45 -8.36 -3.19
N THR A 71 -2.65 -8.48 -2.13
CA THR A 71 -1.21 -8.69 -2.18
C THR A 71 -0.82 -9.82 -1.25
N LEU A 72 0.03 -10.73 -1.74
CA LEU A 72 0.63 -11.83 -1.01
C LEU A 72 2.14 -11.62 -0.99
N ALA A 73 2.76 -11.77 0.15
CA ALA A 73 4.20 -11.65 0.30
C ALA A 73 4.79 -12.78 1.15
N TYR A 74 5.92 -13.29 0.70
CA TYR A 74 6.68 -14.35 1.35
C TYR A 74 8.17 -14.03 1.34
N GLY A 75 8.88 -14.41 2.39
CA GLY A 75 10.32 -14.53 2.33
C GLY A 75 10.76 -15.59 1.31
N LEU A 76 11.98 -15.50 0.77
CA LEU A 76 12.51 -16.56 -0.11
C LEU A 76 12.74 -17.89 0.63
N ASN A 77 12.77 -17.88 1.96
CA ASN A 77 12.75 -19.06 2.81
C ASN A 77 11.37 -19.74 2.90
N MET A 78 10.38 -19.28 2.14
CA MET A 78 8.96 -19.70 2.12
C MET A 78 8.18 -19.37 3.40
N GLN A 79 8.72 -18.53 4.28
CA GLN A 79 8.00 -18.01 5.44
C GLN A 79 6.98 -16.96 4.97
N PRO A 80 5.70 -17.04 5.36
CA PRO A 80 4.73 -15.99 5.04
C PRO A 80 5.14 -14.69 5.72
N TRP A 81 5.00 -13.59 4.98
CA TRP A 81 5.28 -12.26 5.49
C TRP A 81 4.00 -11.48 5.74
N PHE A 82 3.19 -11.26 4.69
CA PHE A 82 1.86 -10.69 4.86
C PHE A 82 0.88 -11.10 3.74
N ILE A 83 -0.40 -10.95 4.08
CA ILE A 83 -1.52 -11.04 3.15
C ILE A 83 -2.35 -9.78 3.34
N ASP A 84 -2.42 -8.96 2.29
CA ASP A 84 -3.24 -7.75 2.25
C ASP A 84 -4.45 -7.94 1.35
N ASN A 85 -5.62 -7.46 1.78
CA ASN A 85 -6.84 -7.48 0.98
C ASN A 85 -7.50 -6.12 1.03
N TRP A 86 -7.24 -5.30 0.03
CA TRP A 86 -7.86 -3.99 -0.11
C TRP A 86 -9.10 -4.04 -0.98
N LEU A 87 -10.18 -3.43 -0.50
CA LEU A 87 -11.37 -3.09 -1.27
C LEU A 87 -11.45 -1.57 -1.37
N HIS A 88 -11.45 -1.03 -2.58
CA HIS A 88 -11.56 0.41 -2.79
C HIS A 88 -12.82 0.79 -3.55
N TYR A 89 -13.31 1.99 -3.26
CA TYR A 89 -14.42 2.62 -3.98
C TYR A 89 -14.08 4.07 -4.32
N LYS A 90 -14.19 4.42 -5.61
CA LYS A 90 -13.97 5.78 -6.13
C LYS A 90 -15.23 6.61 -5.94
N ILE A 91 -15.26 7.46 -4.89
CA ILE A 91 -16.36 8.36 -4.57
C ILE A 91 -16.50 9.40 -5.66
N ILE A 92 -15.38 10.04 -6.04
CA ILE A 92 -15.30 11.04 -7.11
C ILE A 92 -14.25 10.59 -8.12
N ARG A 93 -14.60 10.67 -9.39
CA ARG A 93 -13.71 10.35 -10.50
C ARG A 93 -13.81 11.44 -11.56
N LYS A 94 -12.82 12.35 -11.59
CA LYS A 94 -12.67 13.38 -12.61
C LYS A 94 -11.34 13.18 -13.36
N PRO A 95 -11.15 13.76 -14.54
CA PRO A 95 -9.91 13.62 -15.30
C PRO A 95 -8.67 14.03 -14.51
N SER A 96 -8.74 15.15 -13.77
CA SER A 96 -7.62 15.72 -13.03
C SER A 96 -7.55 15.27 -11.56
N TRP A 97 -8.63 14.76 -10.97
CA TRP A 97 -8.61 14.34 -9.59
C TRP A 97 -9.60 13.23 -9.25
N GLU A 98 -9.27 12.45 -8.24
CA GLU A 98 -10.03 11.32 -7.75
C GLU A 98 -10.07 11.36 -6.22
N LEU A 99 -11.25 11.08 -5.64
CA LEU A 99 -11.42 10.79 -4.23
C LEU A 99 -11.80 9.32 -4.09
N ARG A 100 -11.05 8.59 -3.28
CA ARG A 100 -11.22 7.16 -3.04
C ARG A 100 -11.33 6.88 -1.55
N THR A 101 -12.15 5.92 -1.18
CA THR A 101 -12.13 5.28 0.14
C THR A 101 -11.76 3.82 -0.02
N GLY A 102 -11.21 3.23 1.03
CA GLY A 102 -10.80 1.83 1.05
C GLY A 102 -11.05 1.18 2.40
N PHE A 103 -11.14 -0.13 2.34
CA PHE A 103 -11.18 -1.01 3.50
C PHE A 103 -10.19 -2.15 3.28
N ASN A 104 -9.38 -2.42 4.28
CA ASN A 104 -8.38 -3.48 4.29
C ASN A 104 -8.67 -4.51 5.37
N ILE A 105 -8.42 -5.75 5.02
CA ILE A 105 -8.23 -6.85 5.96
C ILE A 105 -6.88 -7.47 5.64
N SER A 106 -5.96 -7.41 6.59
CA SER A 106 -4.60 -7.94 6.42
C SER A 106 -4.21 -8.89 7.54
N SER A 107 -3.24 -9.72 7.25
CA SER A 107 -2.54 -10.56 8.22
C SER A 107 -1.05 -10.40 8.02
N PHE A 108 -0.34 -10.02 9.07
CA PHE A 108 1.12 -9.99 9.13
C PHE A 108 1.63 -11.16 9.93
N PHE A 109 2.75 -11.71 9.51
CA PHE A 109 3.38 -12.85 10.14
C PHE A 109 4.79 -12.46 10.58
N SER A 110 5.14 -12.79 11.81
CA SER A 110 6.45 -12.53 12.38
C SER A 110 6.86 -13.67 13.29
N ASP A 111 8.15 -13.83 13.48
CA ASP A 111 8.67 -14.77 14.45
C ASP A 111 8.51 -14.22 15.86
N TYR A 112 7.93 -15.05 16.72
CA TYR A 112 7.78 -14.79 18.14
C TYR A 112 8.55 -15.81 18.96
N GLN A 113 9.45 -15.34 19.83
CA GLN A 113 10.20 -16.20 20.76
C GLN A 113 9.38 -16.42 22.03
N ILE A 114 9.03 -17.69 22.29
CA ILE A 114 8.36 -18.08 23.55
C ILE A 114 9.37 -18.20 24.67
N ASP A 115 10.51 -18.80 24.36
CA ASP A 115 11.66 -18.97 25.27
C ASP A 115 12.96 -18.99 24.45
N ASN A 116 14.10 -19.19 25.08
CA ASN A 116 15.43 -19.16 24.43
C ASN A 116 15.63 -20.25 23.35
N GLU A 117 14.74 -21.25 23.25
CA GLU A 117 14.90 -22.38 22.35
C GLU A 117 13.73 -22.54 21.36
N LYS A 118 12.60 -21.83 21.59
CA LYS A 118 11.39 -22.02 20.80
C LYS A 118 10.90 -20.74 20.16
N THR A 119 11.01 -20.70 18.84
CA THR A 119 10.40 -19.66 17.99
C THR A 119 9.15 -20.22 17.33
N ILE A 120 8.08 -19.47 17.33
CA ILE A 120 6.84 -19.77 16.59
C ILE A 120 6.54 -18.65 15.60
N LEU A 121 5.85 -19.00 14.53
CA LEU A 121 5.30 -18.02 13.62
C LEU A 121 3.98 -17.48 14.19
N GLU A 122 3.94 -16.20 14.49
CA GLU A 122 2.74 -15.49 14.94
C GLU A 122 2.08 -14.77 13.78
N GLY A 123 0.76 -14.88 13.64
CA GLY A 123 -0.05 -14.14 12.69
C GLY A 123 -0.90 -13.09 13.41
N GLN A 124 -0.78 -11.83 13.03
CA GLN A 124 -1.58 -10.73 13.55
C GLN A 124 -2.47 -10.17 12.45
N ARG A 125 -3.76 -10.00 12.76
CA ARG A 125 -4.76 -9.44 11.85
C ARG A 125 -4.93 -7.95 12.06
N TYR A 126 -5.14 -7.24 10.95
CA TYR A 126 -5.35 -5.79 10.94
C TYR A 126 -6.54 -5.42 10.08
N PHE A 127 -7.22 -4.36 10.48
CA PHE A 127 -8.30 -3.72 9.73
C PHE A 127 -7.93 -2.26 9.52
N ALA A 128 -7.91 -1.82 8.28
CA ALA A 128 -7.63 -0.43 7.96
C ALA A 128 -8.77 0.21 7.16
N LEU A 129 -9.03 1.48 7.45
CA LEU A 129 -9.87 2.36 6.64
C LEU A 129 -8.99 3.36 5.91
N GLU A 130 -9.24 3.55 4.63
CA GLU A 130 -8.55 4.52 3.79
C GLU A 130 -9.44 5.66 3.34
N LEU A 131 -8.88 6.87 3.32
CA LEU A 131 -9.34 7.99 2.51
C LEU A 131 -8.17 8.52 1.69
N ALA A 132 -8.33 8.60 0.36
CA ALA A 132 -7.26 9.01 -0.54
C ALA A 132 -7.75 10.01 -1.58
N VAL A 133 -6.94 11.04 -1.82
CA VAL A 133 -7.12 12.02 -2.89
C VAL A 133 -5.94 11.93 -3.83
N THR A 134 -6.20 11.79 -5.13
CA THR A 134 -5.16 11.80 -6.16
C THR A 134 -5.41 12.96 -7.12
N TYR A 135 -4.40 13.78 -7.33
CA TYR A 135 -4.38 14.82 -8.35
C TYR A 135 -3.46 14.42 -9.51
N ARG A 136 -3.93 14.58 -10.74
CA ARG A 136 -3.20 14.29 -11.98
C ARG A 136 -2.82 15.59 -12.68
N PHE A 137 -1.54 15.94 -12.65
CA PHE A 137 -0.99 17.09 -13.40
C PHE A 137 -0.94 16.79 -14.91
N SER A 138 -0.68 15.52 -15.23
CA SER A 138 -0.65 14.98 -16.60
C SER A 138 -1.00 13.48 -16.55
N PRO A 139 -1.16 12.80 -17.71
CA PRO A 139 -1.34 11.35 -17.73
C PRO A 139 -0.24 10.58 -16.99
N ASN A 140 0.97 11.13 -16.96
CA ASN A 140 2.17 10.48 -16.43
C ASN A 140 2.71 11.15 -15.15
N SER A 141 1.97 12.07 -14.52
CA SER A 141 2.42 12.76 -13.31
C SER A 141 1.27 12.90 -12.32
N THR A 142 1.44 12.35 -11.13
CA THR A 142 0.42 12.34 -10.08
C THR A 142 0.99 12.80 -8.75
N LEU A 143 0.10 13.33 -7.91
CA LEU A 143 0.32 13.54 -6.49
C LEU A 143 -0.87 12.95 -5.75
N ALA A 144 -0.62 12.05 -4.83
CA ALA A 144 -1.63 11.42 -4.01
C ALA A 144 -1.39 11.68 -2.54
N PHE A 145 -2.44 12.01 -1.81
CA PHE A 145 -2.45 12.02 -0.36
C PHE A 145 -3.38 10.90 0.13
N MET A 146 -2.91 10.10 1.09
CA MET A 146 -3.65 8.99 1.66
C MET A 146 -3.59 9.08 3.18
N TYR A 147 -4.70 8.78 3.80
CA TYR A 147 -4.83 8.58 5.23
C TYR A 147 -5.36 7.19 5.50
N TRP A 148 -4.70 6.45 6.40
CA TRP A 148 -5.17 5.17 6.91
C TRP A 148 -5.36 5.27 8.41
N ASN A 149 -6.47 4.68 8.89
CA ASN A 149 -6.66 4.32 10.28
C ASN A 149 -6.56 2.80 10.38
N ASP A 150 -5.48 2.33 10.97
CA ASP A 150 -5.13 0.92 11.10
C ASP A 150 -5.36 0.44 12.53
N ASN A 151 -5.94 -0.75 12.66
CA ASN A 151 -6.29 -1.32 13.96
C ASN A 151 -5.99 -2.80 13.97
N GLY A 152 -5.09 -3.22 14.84
CA GLY A 152 -4.83 -4.62 15.10
C GLY A 152 -5.96 -5.27 15.89
N TYR A 153 -6.19 -6.54 15.66
CA TYR A 153 -7.27 -7.32 16.29
C TYR A 153 -6.79 -8.11 17.50
N GLU A 154 -5.59 -8.66 17.45
CA GLU A 154 -5.02 -9.45 18.54
C GLU A 154 -4.54 -8.57 19.70
N PRO A 155 -4.56 -9.09 20.95
CA PRO A 155 -3.95 -8.40 22.09
C PRO A 155 -2.47 -8.09 21.83
N GLY A 156 -2.07 -6.83 22.06
CA GLY A 156 -0.69 -6.38 21.83
C GLY A 156 -0.37 -5.99 20.38
N SER A 157 -1.34 -6.12 19.45
CA SER A 157 -1.16 -5.59 18.09
C SER A 157 -1.23 -4.06 18.07
N ILE A 158 -0.53 -3.46 17.11
CA ILE A 158 -0.39 -2.02 16.94
C ILE A 158 -1.68 -1.44 16.35
N SER A 159 -2.10 -0.27 16.84
CA SER A 159 -3.16 0.53 16.22
C SER A 159 -2.66 1.95 16.01
N GLY A 160 -3.03 2.56 14.88
CA GLY A 160 -2.53 3.90 14.61
C GLY A 160 -3.08 4.57 13.36
N HIS A 161 -2.39 5.64 13.01
CA HIS A 161 -2.71 6.48 11.88
C HIS A 161 -1.50 6.57 10.96
N PHE A 162 -1.74 6.47 9.68
CA PHE A 162 -0.75 6.60 8.63
C PHE A 162 -1.17 7.69 7.66
N PHE A 163 -0.33 8.70 7.49
CA PHE A 163 -0.50 9.79 6.53
C PHE A 163 0.58 9.70 5.47
N ASN A 164 0.21 9.71 4.22
CA ASN A 164 1.13 9.44 3.14
C ASN A 164 0.92 10.40 1.98
N LEU A 165 1.99 11.07 1.53
CA LEU A 165 2.03 11.91 0.34
C LEU A 165 2.96 11.26 -0.67
N VAL A 166 2.43 10.90 -1.84
CA VAL A 166 3.18 10.24 -2.92
C VAL A 166 3.16 11.09 -4.17
N GLY A 167 4.33 11.52 -4.61
CA GLY A 167 4.55 12.09 -5.94
C GLY A 167 5.12 11.03 -6.88
N GLU A 168 4.57 10.92 -8.10
CA GLU A 168 5.02 9.95 -9.08
C GLU A 168 5.10 10.57 -10.47
N ARG A 169 6.12 10.19 -11.24
CA ARG A 169 6.24 10.44 -12.67
C ARG A 169 6.67 9.18 -13.40
N THR A 170 5.85 8.75 -14.34
CA THR A 170 6.07 7.55 -15.17
C THR A 170 6.43 7.92 -16.61
N ASP A 171 6.78 6.91 -17.40
CA ASP A 171 7.04 7.00 -18.85
C ASP A 171 8.07 8.07 -19.24
N ILE A 172 9.08 8.29 -18.40
CA ILE A 172 10.22 9.13 -18.72
C ILE A 172 11.10 8.36 -19.72
N LYS A 173 11.12 8.84 -20.98
CA LYS A 173 11.90 8.19 -22.04
C LYS A 173 13.37 8.53 -21.88
N ILE A 174 14.21 7.49 -21.84
CA ILE A 174 15.67 7.58 -21.89
C ILE A 174 16.12 6.93 -23.22
N GLY A 175 16.40 7.74 -24.22
CA GLY A 175 16.64 7.27 -25.57
C GLY A 175 15.39 6.64 -26.21
N THR A 176 15.58 5.62 -27.01
CA THR A 176 14.50 5.00 -27.83
C THR A 176 13.83 3.80 -27.17
N SER A 177 14.49 3.14 -26.22
CA SER A 177 14.08 1.81 -25.75
C SER A 177 13.92 1.70 -24.23
N VAL A 178 14.35 2.71 -23.48
CA VAL A 178 14.28 2.67 -22.00
C VAL A 178 13.19 3.61 -21.49
N LEU A 179 12.33 3.10 -20.62
CA LEU A 179 11.35 3.85 -19.85
C LEU A 179 11.79 3.89 -18.40
N MET A 180 11.73 5.05 -17.79
CA MET A 180 12.00 5.24 -16.37
C MET A 180 10.75 5.77 -15.67
N ALA A 181 10.54 5.34 -14.43
CA ALA A 181 9.60 5.97 -13.52
C ALA A 181 10.32 6.35 -12.23
N VAL A 182 9.92 7.46 -11.65
CA VAL A 182 10.41 7.95 -10.36
C VAL A 182 9.24 8.26 -9.46
N SER A 183 9.36 7.93 -8.20
CA SER A 183 8.41 8.32 -7.17
C SER A 183 9.12 8.68 -5.88
N ALA A 184 8.47 9.52 -5.09
CA ALA A 184 8.89 9.81 -3.72
C ALA A 184 7.66 9.77 -2.83
N GLN A 185 7.79 9.09 -1.72
CA GLN A 185 6.78 8.97 -0.70
C GLN A 185 7.29 9.67 0.57
N LEU A 186 6.50 10.60 1.10
CA LEU A 186 6.71 11.19 2.42
C LEU A 186 5.56 10.71 3.30
N PHE A 187 5.87 10.01 4.37
CA PHE A 187 4.82 9.49 5.24
C PHE A 187 5.10 9.73 6.71
N TYR A 188 4.04 9.97 7.44
CA TYR A 188 4.00 10.09 8.88
C TYR A 188 3.14 8.98 9.45
N ILE A 189 3.66 8.30 10.48
CA ILE A 189 2.97 7.26 11.23
C ILE A 189 2.89 7.67 12.69
N THR A 190 1.81 7.28 13.37
CA THR A 190 1.68 7.37 14.82
C THR A 190 0.95 6.14 15.34
N TYR A 191 1.58 5.44 16.30
CA TYR A 191 1.06 4.22 16.91
C TYR A 191 0.76 4.47 18.37
N ASP A 192 -0.42 4.05 18.83
CA ASP A 192 -0.83 4.07 20.25
C ASP A 192 -0.57 5.41 20.95
N GLY A 193 -0.49 6.50 20.14
CA GLY A 193 -0.31 7.87 20.59
C GLY A 193 1.09 8.24 21.09
N ASN A 194 2.06 7.33 21.10
CA ASN A 194 3.39 7.57 21.68
C ASN A 194 4.56 7.21 20.77
N ASN A 195 4.34 6.40 19.75
CA ASN A 195 5.37 5.99 18.79
C ASN A 195 5.04 6.62 17.44
N ASP A 196 5.80 7.61 17.03
CA ASP A 196 5.59 8.32 15.78
C ASP A 196 6.86 8.46 14.95
N GLY A 197 6.69 8.73 13.66
CA GLY A 197 7.82 8.94 12.79
C GLY A 197 7.44 9.53 11.44
N LEU A 198 8.32 10.37 10.95
CA LEU A 198 8.30 10.93 9.60
C LEU A 198 9.41 10.28 8.77
N PHE A 199 9.06 9.77 7.60
CA PHE A 199 9.94 9.01 6.72
C PHE A 199 9.84 9.51 5.30
N ILE A 200 10.93 9.32 4.54
CA ILE A 200 10.95 9.52 3.09
C ILE A 200 11.38 8.23 2.38
N THR A 201 10.65 7.88 1.31
CA THR A 201 10.94 6.69 0.51
C THR A 201 10.98 7.07 -0.97
N PRO A 202 12.15 7.42 -1.53
CA PRO A 202 12.35 7.52 -2.96
C PRO A 202 12.39 6.12 -3.61
N LYS A 203 11.85 6.05 -4.84
CA LYS A 203 11.92 4.86 -5.70
C LYS A 203 12.19 5.29 -7.13
N ILE A 204 13.05 4.55 -7.79
CA ILE A 204 13.30 4.63 -9.23
C ILE A 204 13.10 3.25 -9.85
N SER A 205 12.47 3.21 -11.01
CA SER A 205 12.34 1.97 -11.79
C SER A 205 12.68 2.22 -13.25
N THR A 206 13.21 1.19 -13.91
CA THR A 206 13.56 1.21 -15.31
C THR A 206 13.04 -0.07 -15.98
N SER A 207 12.49 0.10 -17.18
CA SER A 207 12.01 -1.00 -18.02
C SER A 207 12.41 -0.77 -19.47
N LEU A 208 12.43 -1.83 -20.25
CA LEU A 208 12.56 -1.72 -21.71
C LEU A 208 11.17 -1.64 -22.32
N THR A 209 11.04 -0.84 -23.39
CA THR A 209 9.82 -0.80 -24.20
C THR A 209 9.50 -2.20 -24.71
N ASN A 210 8.25 -2.66 -24.59
CA ASN A 210 7.77 -3.97 -24.98
C ASN A 210 8.32 -5.18 -24.18
N VAL A 211 8.94 -4.93 -23.02
CA VAL A 211 9.36 -5.98 -22.10
C VAL A 211 8.59 -5.81 -20.80
N PRO A 212 7.89 -6.85 -20.30
CA PRO A 212 7.04 -6.74 -19.10
C PRO A 212 7.84 -6.76 -17.79
N PHE A 213 9.16 -6.61 -17.85
CA PHE A 213 10.04 -6.56 -16.68
C PHE A 213 10.51 -5.14 -16.40
N ALA A 214 10.55 -4.80 -15.11
CA ALA A 214 11.17 -3.58 -14.63
C ALA A 214 12.15 -3.89 -13.50
N LEU A 215 13.33 -3.27 -13.54
CA LEU A 215 14.25 -3.21 -12.40
C LEU A 215 13.90 -1.98 -11.57
N PHE A 216 13.98 -2.10 -10.25
CA PHE A 216 13.76 -0.95 -9.39
C PHE A 216 14.73 -0.91 -8.21
N PHE A 217 14.98 0.30 -7.75
CA PHE A 217 15.64 0.61 -6.49
C PHE A 217 14.70 1.45 -5.63
N GLN A 218 14.65 1.15 -4.35
CA GLN A 218 13.88 1.87 -3.34
C GLN A 218 14.74 2.02 -2.09
N ALA A 219 14.64 3.18 -1.45
CA ALA A 219 15.25 3.39 -0.14
C ALA A 219 14.21 4.01 0.80
N THR A 220 14.33 3.73 2.09
CA THR A 220 13.52 4.36 3.14
C THR A 220 14.46 4.94 4.19
N GLN A 221 14.28 6.23 4.48
CA GLN A 221 15.06 6.98 5.44
C GLN A 221 14.13 7.61 6.48
N PRO A 222 14.29 7.33 7.79
CA PRO A 222 13.66 8.13 8.83
C PRO A 222 14.23 9.54 8.83
N ILE A 223 13.35 10.56 8.86
CA ILE A 223 13.72 11.97 9.02
C ILE A 223 13.76 12.29 10.52
N VAL A 224 12.69 11.91 11.21
CA VAL A 224 12.57 11.97 12.67
C VAL A 224 11.66 10.85 13.12
N THR A 225 12.03 10.11 14.17
CA THR A 225 11.18 9.02 14.68
C THR A 225 11.58 8.63 16.09
N ASN A 226 10.58 8.23 16.88
CA ASN A 226 10.74 7.52 18.15
C ASN A 226 10.15 6.09 18.10
N VAL A 227 9.80 5.60 16.91
CA VAL A 227 9.29 4.23 16.71
C VAL A 227 10.34 3.23 17.20
N THR A 228 9.88 2.24 17.95
CA THR A 228 10.73 1.17 18.52
C THR A 228 10.26 -0.19 17.99
N PRO A 229 11.19 -1.06 17.51
CA PRO A 229 12.63 -0.83 17.34
C PRO A 229 12.91 0.27 16.30
N TYR A 230 14.03 1.00 16.47
CA TYR A 230 14.39 2.10 15.55
C TYR A 230 14.57 1.60 14.12
N PRO A 231 13.74 2.08 13.17
CA PRO A 231 13.71 1.54 11.81
C PRO A 231 14.76 2.17 10.91
N GLY A 232 15.97 2.24 11.22
CA GLY A 232 17.10 2.83 10.50
C GLY A 232 16.94 3.06 8.98
N PHE A 233 17.99 3.47 8.30
CA PHE A 233 18.03 3.51 6.84
C PHE A 233 17.88 2.09 6.27
N ASN A 234 16.99 1.92 5.30
CA ASN A 234 16.75 0.65 4.63
C ASN A 234 16.70 0.84 3.11
N TRP A 235 17.10 -0.16 2.33
CA TRP A 235 17.07 -0.11 0.88
C TRP A 235 16.71 -1.47 0.28
N ASN A 236 16.21 -1.44 -0.94
CA ASN A 236 15.77 -2.62 -1.69
C ASN A 236 16.07 -2.45 -3.18
N ILE A 237 16.61 -3.48 -3.79
CA ILE A 237 16.69 -3.64 -5.24
C ILE A 237 15.77 -4.80 -5.60
N GLY A 238 15.03 -4.66 -6.67
CA GLY A 238 14.16 -5.73 -7.12
C GLY A 238 13.92 -5.74 -8.61
N ILE A 239 13.32 -6.83 -9.05
CA ILE A 239 12.79 -7.01 -10.39
C ILE A 239 11.31 -7.29 -10.29
N SER A 240 10.50 -6.67 -11.13
CA SER A 240 9.07 -6.93 -11.23
C SER A 240 8.67 -7.35 -12.63
N TYR A 241 7.66 -8.21 -12.71
CA TYR A 241 7.00 -8.65 -13.93
C TYR A 241 5.53 -8.28 -13.85
N THR A 242 5.01 -7.58 -14.85
CA THR A 242 3.62 -7.12 -14.90
C THR A 242 2.90 -7.74 -16.10
N LEU A 243 1.68 -8.28 -15.84
CA LEU A 243 0.74 -8.90 -16.78
C LEU A 243 -0.41 -7.96 -17.09
#